data_a63e6674b6c04e6018bdbb8925cb91b7
#
_entry.id   a63e6674b6c04e6018bdbb8925cb91b7
#
_cell.length_a   1.000
_cell.length_b   1.000
_cell.length_c   1.000
_cell.angle_alpha   90.00
_cell.angle_beta   90.00
_cell.angle_gamma   90.00
#
_symmetry.space_group_name_H-M   'P 1'
#
loop_
_entity.id
_entity.type
_entity.pdbx_description
1 polymer ?
#
loop_
_entity_poly.entity_id
_entity_poly.type
_entity_poly.pdbx_seq_one_letter_code
_entity_poly.pdbx_strand_id
1 'polypeptide(L)'
;LGAIGAGDIGDHFPDTDPKNKNLDSSAIVMHAIRLAIEKKLILNNLDITLLLESPKISDQEYKITMKRNILEMFFEVFHICCPDIISKTNPRNIFTDDMINIKASTSESLGFIGKGQGVTCYCIVSLKNLNNEH
;
A
#
# COMPACT_ATOMS: atom_id res chain seq x y z
N LEU A 1 -4.58 -5.22 5.60
CA LEU A 1 -5.00 -6.28 6.53
C LEU A 1 -6.52 -6.33 6.66
N GLY A 2 -7.19 -5.20 6.90
CA GLY A 2 -8.64 -5.16 7.08
C GLY A 2 -9.44 -5.79 5.94
N ALA A 3 -9.07 -5.52 4.69
CA ALA A 3 -9.77 -6.02 3.49
C ALA A 3 -9.77 -7.55 3.37
N ILE A 4 -8.84 -8.24 4.04
CA ILE A 4 -8.73 -9.70 4.04
C ILE A 4 -9.11 -10.32 5.38
N GLY A 5 -9.60 -9.52 6.33
CA GLY A 5 -10.00 -9.99 7.65
C GLY A 5 -8.84 -10.49 8.51
N ALA A 6 -7.63 -9.95 8.32
CA ALA A 6 -6.42 -10.42 8.99
C ALA A 6 -6.07 -9.67 10.28
N GLY A 7 -7.01 -8.87 10.81
CA GLY A 7 -6.78 -8.12 12.05
C GLY A 7 -5.97 -6.84 11.83
N ASP A 8 -5.23 -6.43 12.83
CA ASP A 8 -4.43 -5.21 12.78
C ASP A 8 -2.91 -5.49 12.77
N ILE A 9 -2.13 -4.42 12.69
CA ILE A 9 -0.67 -4.51 12.64
C ILE A 9 -0.10 -5.16 13.91
N GLY A 10 -0.67 -4.86 15.09
CA GLY A 10 -0.21 -5.39 16.36
C GLY A 10 -0.36 -6.90 16.48
N ASP A 11 -1.33 -7.50 15.79
CA ASP A 11 -1.52 -8.95 15.76
C ASP A 11 -0.37 -9.66 15.03
N HIS A 12 0.20 -9.03 14.01
CA HIS A 12 1.27 -9.59 13.18
C HIS A 12 2.67 -9.18 13.61
N PHE A 13 2.79 -7.98 14.16
CA PHE A 13 4.06 -7.37 14.58
C PHE A 13 3.93 -6.82 16.00
N PRO A 14 3.80 -7.69 17.02
CA PRO A 14 3.61 -7.23 18.40
C PRO A 14 4.82 -6.43 18.91
N ASP A 15 4.56 -5.35 19.62
CA ASP A 15 5.58 -4.45 20.21
C ASP A 15 6.47 -5.18 21.23
N THR A 16 5.99 -6.28 21.78
CA THR A 16 6.73 -7.12 22.74
C THR A 16 7.88 -7.91 22.10
N ASP A 17 7.87 -8.05 20.77
CA ASP A 17 8.95 -8.72 20.06
C ASP A 17 10.03 -7.70 19.68
N PRO A 18 11.28 -7.86 20.16
CA PRO A 18 12.37 -6.93 19.80
C PRO A 18 12.67 -6.82 18.32
N LYS A 19 12.31 -7.85 17.53
CA LYS A 19 12.47 -7.83 16.05
C LYS A 19 11.61 -6.79 15.38
N ASN A 20 10.52 -6.37 16.02
CA ASN A 20 9.58 -5.40 15.48
C ASN A 20 9.92 -3.95 15.85
N LYS A 21 10.98 -3.76 16.64
CA LYS A 21 11.45 -2.41 16.99
C LYS A 21 11.98 -1.72 15.74
N ASN A 22 11.48 -0.50 15.46
CA ASN A 22 11.85 0.27 14.27
C ASN A 22 11.55 -0.46 12.95
N LEU A 23 10.49 -1.25 12.91
CA LEU A 23 10.07 -1.97 11.71
C LEU A 23 9.73 -0.98 10.59
N ASP A 24 10.29 -1.22 9.39
CA ASP A 24 9.99 -0.41 8.21
C ASP A 24 8.55 -0.64 7.76
N SER A 25 7.85 0.46 7.43
CA SER A 25 6.48 0.40 6.92
C SER A 25 6.34 -0.44 5.66
N SER A 26 7.36 -0.48 4.81
CA SER A 26 7.35 -1.33 3.61
C SER A 26 7.28 -2.81 3.95
N ALA A 27 7.93 -3.25 5.04
CA ALA A 27 7.86 -4.62 5.51
C ALA A 27 6.44 -5.00 5.94
N ILE A 28 5.73 -4.08 6.59
CA ILE A 28 4.33 -4.27 7.00
C ILE A 28 3.43 -4.42 5.77
N VAL A 29 3.58 -3.54 4.79
CA VAL A 29 2.80 -3.56 3.55
C VAL A 29 3.05 -4.84 2.77
N MET A 30 4.31 -5.24 2.59
CA MET A 30 4.67 -6.46 1.87
C MET A 30 4.12 -7.71 2.56
N HIS A 31 4.11 -7.75 3.89
CA HIS A 31 3.47 -8.82 4.65
C HIS A 31 1.96 -8.90 4.37
N ALA A 32 1.28 -7.77 4.35
CA ALA A 32 -0.14 -7.71 4.02
C ALA A 32 -0.43 -8.19 2.59
N ILE A 33 0.40 -7.80 1.62
CA ILE A 33 0.30 -8.25 0.23
C ILE A 33 0.47 -9.79 0.15
N ARG A 34 1.46 -10.35 0.84
CA ARG A 34 1.69 -11.80 0.89
C ARG A 34 0.48 -12.54 1.44
N LEU A 35 -0.12 -12.05 2.54
CA LEU A 35 -1.32 -12.66 3.11
C LEU A 35 -2.51 -12.62 2.15
N ALA A 36 -2.68 -11.53 1.40
CA ALA A 36 -3.72 -11.43 0.38
C ALA A 36 -3.52 -12.50 -0.71
N ILE A 37 -2.30 -12.66 -1.20
CA ILE A 37 -1.95 -13.66 -2.21
C ILE A 37 -2.20 -15.09 -1.70
N GLU A 38 -1.87 -15.38 -0.44
CA GLU A 38 -2.17 -16.68 0.18
C GLU A 38 -3.67 -16.99 0.17
N LYS A 39 -4.50 -15.95 0.26
CA LYS A 39 -5.97 -16.06 0.12
C LYS A 39 -6.46 -16.01 -1.32
N LYS A 40 -5.56 -16.03 -2.30
CA LYS A 40 -5.86 -15.92 -3.74
C LYS A 40 -6.51 -14.59 -4.13
N LEU A 41 -6.12 -13.53 -3.43
CA LEU A 41 -6.59 -12.17 -3.66
C LEU A 41 -5.42 -11.27 -4.06
N ILE A 42 -5.68 -10.39 -5.02
CA ILE A 42 -4.71 -9.37 -5.47
C ILE A 42 -5.38 -8.00 -5.55
N LEU A 43 -4.55 -6.97 -5.67
CA LEU A 43 -5.01 -5.60 -5.81
C LEU A 43 -5.89 -5.44 -7.05
N ASN A 44 -7.06 -4.84 -6.86
CA ASN A 44 -7.90 -4.32 -7.92
C ASN A 44 -7.76 -2.80 -8.02
N ASN A 45 -7.91 -2.09 -6.89
CA ASN A 45 -7.78 -0.65 -6.84
C ASN A 45 -7.35 -0.19 -5.45
N LEU A 46 -6.58 0.89 -5.41
CA LEU A 46 -6.11 1.54 -4.19
C LEU A 46 -6.34 3.04 -4.31
N ASP A 47 -7.13 3.60 -3.40
CA ASP A 47 -7.38 5.04 -3.32
C ASP A 47 -6.83 5.58 -2.01
N ILE A 48 -5.88 6.49 -2.11
CA ILE A 48 -5.17 7.10 -0.98
C ILE A 48 -5.51 8.57 -0.90
N THR A 49 -5.91 9.02 0.28
CA THR A 49 -6.13 10.43 0.58
C THR A 49 -5.19 10.85 1.70
N LEU A 50 -4.34 11.84 1.43
CA LEU A 50 -3.40 12.40 2.38
C LEU A 50 -3.87 13.79 2.81
N LEU A 51 -3.88 14.03 4.12
CA LEU A 51 -4.11 15.34 4.71
C LEU A 51 -2.81 15.78 5.42
N LEU A 52 -2.21 16.83 4.89
CA LEU A 52 -0.95 17.37 5.42
C LEU A 52 -0.75 18.81 4.95
N GLU A 53 -0.05 19.61 5.75
CA GLU A 53 0.31 20.98 5.39
C GLU A 53 1.61 21.06 4.59
N SER A 54 2.56 20.22 4.93
CA SER A 54 3.89 20.20 4.30
C SER A 54 4.48 18.78 4.31
N PRO A 55 5.17 18.36 3.24
CA PRO A 55 5.35 19.04 1.95
C PRO A 55 4.05 19.10 1.15
N LYS A 56 3.96 20.04 0.20
CA LYS A 56 2.82 20.10 -0.72
C LYS A 56 2.94 19.00 -1.77
N ILE A 57 2.10 17.98 -1.63
CA ILE A 57 2.06 16.80 -2.54
C ILE A 57 1.12 17.06 -3.74
N SER A 58 0.81 18.30 -4.03
CA SER A 58 0.15 18.65 -5.29
C SER A 58 1.06 18.46 -6.51
N ASP A 59 2.36 18.36 -6.27
CA ASP A 59 3.34 18.10 -7.31
C ASP A 59 3.18 16.67 -7.84
N GLN A 60 3.07 16.54 -9.15
CA GLN A 60 2.96 15.26 -9.84
C GLN A 60 4.17 14.34 -9.57
N GLU A 61 5.35 14.91 -9.37
CA GLU A 61 6.56 14.15 -9.09
C GLU A 61 6.45 13.33 -7.81
N TYR A 62 5.93 13.90 -6.72
CA TYR A 62 5.70 13.16 -5.48
C TYR A 62 4.70 12.01 -5.67
N LYS A 63 3.60 12.27 -6.38
CA LYS A 63 2.59 11.25 -6.64
C LYS A 63 3.13 10.10 -7.49
N ILE A 64 3.91 10.41 -8.52
CA ILE A 64 4.56 9.41 -9.38
C ILE A 64 5.52 8.54 -8.55
N THR A 65 6.33 9.16 -7.70
CA THR A 65 7.29 8.45 -6.84
C THR A 65 6.56 7.53 -5.85
N MET A 66 5.48 8.02 -5.22
CA MET A 66 4.68 7.23 -4.29
C MET A 66 4.03 6.03 -4.97
N LYS A 67 3.43 6.23 -6.15
CA LYS A 67 2.84 5.14 -6.93
C LYS A 67 3.89 4.10 -7.30
N ARG A 68 5.05 4.54 -7.76
CA ARG A 68 6.16 3.64 -8.12
C ARG A 68 6.59 2.80 -6.91
N ASN A 69 6.77 3.41 -5.76
CA ASN A 69 7.18 2.71 -4.55
C ASN A 69 6.14 1.66 -4.13
N ILE A 70 4.86 1.98 -4.24
CA ILE A 70 3.78 1.04 -3.94
C ILE A 70 3.80 -0.13 -4.92
N LEU A 71 3.89 0.15 -6.23
CA LEU A 71 3.93 -0.89 -7.26
C LEU A 71 5.14 -1.81 -7.11
N GLU A 72 6.31 -1.28 -6.77
CA GLU A 72 7.51 -2.10 -6.55
C GLU A 72 7.31 -3.09 -5.40
N MET A 73 6.59 -2.72 -4.34
CA MET A 73 6.26 -3.65 -3.26
C MET A 73 5.38 -4.80 -3.76
N PHE A 74 4.37 -4.52 -4.59
CA PHE A 74 3.54 -5.56 -5.19
C PHE A 74 4.34 -6.46 -6.12
N PHE A 75 5.21 -5.89 -6.97
CA PHE A 75 6.08 -6.66 -7.87
C PHE A 75 7.00 -7.60 -7.09
N GLU A 76 7.64 -7.11 -6.05
CA GLU A 76 8.58 -7.88 -5.24
C GLU A 76 7.89 -9.07 -4.57
N VAL A 77 6.77 -8.85 -3.89
CA VAL A 77 6.04 -9.94 -3.21
C VAL A 77 5.46 -10.92 -4.22
N PHE A 78 4.90 -10.41 -5.32
CA PHE A 78 4.32 -11.24 -6.37
C PHE A 78 5.38 -12.13 -7.04
N HIS A 79 6.58 -11.59 -7.25
CA HIS A 79 7.72 -12.33 -7.81
C HIS A 79 8.11 -13.50 -6.90
N ILE A 80 8.10 -13.29 -5.59
CA ILE A 80 8.45 -14.33 -4.61
C ILE A 80 7.33 -15.37 -4.48
N CYS A 81 6.07 -14.92 -4.39
CA CYS A 81 4.92 -15.77 -4.08
C CYS A 81 4.31 -16.47 -5.29
N CYS A 82 4.49 -15.93 -6.49
CA CYS A 82 3.83 -16.40 -7.70
C CYS A 82 4.82 -16.60 -8.88
N PRO A 83 5.88 -17.39 -8.71
CA PRO A 83 6.89 -17.58 -9.77
C PRO A 83 6.30 -18.20 -11.03
N ASP A 84 5.29 -19.04 -10.91
CA ASP A 84 4.64 -19.68 -12.07
C ASP A 84 3.87 -18.68 -12.94
N ILE A 85 3.30 -17.66 -12.32
CA ILE A 85 2.59 -16.60 -13.03
C ILE A 85 3.61 -15.67 -13.69
N ILE A 86 4.66 -15.31 -12.98
CA ILE A 86 5.74 -14.46 -13.47
C ILE A 86 6.41 -15.04 -14.71
N SER A 87 6.55 -16.36 -14.78
CA SER A 87 7.12 -17.03 -15.95
C SER A 87 6.27 -16.88 -17.22
N LYS A 88 4.99 -16.58 -17.07
CA LYS A 88 4.00 -16.52 -18.18
C LYS A 88 3.55 -15.10 -18.48
N THR A 89 3.59 -14.20 -17.51
CA THR A 89 3.03 -12.86 -17.62
C THR A 89 3.94 -11.85 -16.92
N ASN A 90 4.21 -10.72 -17.57
CA ASN A 90 4.92 -9.63 -16.93
C ASN A 90 4.06 -9.04 -15.81
N PRO A 91 4.57 -8.95 -14.56
CA PRO A 91 3.81 -8.36 -13.44
C PRO A 91 3.33 -6.94 -13.70
N ARG A 92 4.03 -6.19 -14.55
CA ARG A 92 3.64 -4.83 -14.94
C ARG A 92 2.35 -4.79 -15.76
N ASN A 93 1.90 -5.93 -16.30
CA ASN A 93 0.60 -6.07 -16.95
C ASN A 93 -0.51 -6.41 -15.95
N ILE A 94 -0.14 -6.87 -14.75
CA ILE A 94 -1.08 -7.23 -13.67
C ILE A 94 -1.31 -6.02 -12.75
N PHE A 95 -0.24 -5.32 -12.38
CA PHE A 95 -0.27 -4.14 -11.52
C PHE A 95 0.13 -2.92 -12.34
N THR A 96 -0.82 -2.04 -12.57
CA THR A 96 -0.64 -0.86 -13.43
C THR A 96 -0.87 0.43 -12.64
N ASP A 97 -0.32 1.54 -13.12
CA ASP A 97 -0.40 2.84 -12.46
C ASP A 97 -1.83 3.31 -12.21
N ASP A 98 -2.74 2.98 -13.10
CA ASP A 98 -4.15 3.39 -13.02
C ASP A 98 -4.93 2.67 -11.90
N MET A 99 -4.38 1.61 -11.32
CA MET A 99 -4.94 0.96 -10.15
C MET A 99 -4.75 1.75 -8.87
N ILE A 100 -3.85 2.74 -8.86
CA ILE A 100 -3.50 3.52 -7.68
C ILE A 100 -3.85 4.99 -7.93
N ASN A 101 -4.71 5.53 -7.05
CA ASN A 101 -5.03 6.94 -7.04
C ASN A 101 -4.52 7.58 -5.75
N ILE A 102 -3.89 8.74 -5.85
CA ILE A 102 -3.37 9.49 -4.70
C ILE A 102 -3.91 10.91 -4.77
N LYS A 103 -4.61 11.30 -3.72
CA LYS A 103 -5.09 12.67 -3.50
C LYS A 103 -4.40 13.23 -2.26
N ALA A 104 -4.07 14.50 -2.31
CA ALA A 104 -3.50 15.21 -1.18
C ALA A 104 -4.19 16.56 -1.03
N SER A 105 -4.50 16.93 0.19
CA SER A 105 -5.03 18.26 0.51
C SER A 105 -4.51 18.73 1.86
N THR A 106 -4.64 20.05 2.09
CA THR A 106 -4.36 20.63 3.40
C THR A 106 -5.64 20.59 4.25
N SER A 107 -5.49 20.86 5.56
CA SER A 107 -6.61 21.14 6.45
C SER A 107 -6.93 22.64 6.52
N GLU A 108 -6.39 23.44 5.60
CA GLU A 108 -6.52 24.92 5.57
C GLU A 108 -6.02 25.56 6.88
N SER A 109 -4.89 25.06 7.38
CA SER A 109 -4.25 25.51 8.63
C SER A 109 -5.08 25.24 9.89
N LEU A 110 -6.04 24.33 9.85
CA LEU A 110 -6.90 23.98 10.98
C LEU A 110 -6.40 22.72 11.70
N GLY A 111 -6.53 22.72 13.02
CA GLY A 111 -6.21 21.58 13.89
C GLY A 111 -4.72 21.21 13.90
N PHE A 112 -4.41 19.99 14.34
CA PHE A 112 -3.02 19.52 14.47
C PHE A 112 -2.33 19.35 13.10
N ILE A 113 -3.07 19.00 12.07
CA ILE A 113 -2.54 18.90 10.69
C ILE A 113 -2.15 20.29 10.19
N GLY A 114 -3.02 21.30 10.40
CA GLY A 114 -2.76 22.67 10.00
C GLY A 114 -1.59 23.32 10.70
N LYS A 115 -1.27 22.85 11.92
CA LYS A 115 -0.09 23.28 12.68
C LYS A 115 1.17 22.49 12.33
N GLY A 116 1.11 21.58 11.37
CA GLY A 116 2.23 20.73 10.99
C GLY A 116 2.59 19.68 12.06
N GLN A 117 1.68 19.37 12.97
CA GLN A 117 1.91 18.44 14.07
C GLN A 117 1.61 16.99 13.73
N GLY A 118 1.07 16.73 12.54
CA GLY A 118 0.75 15.38 12.09
C GLY A 118 0.26 15.32 10.66
N VAL A 119 0.09 14.08 10.19
CA VAL A 119 -0.41 13.74 8.86
C VAL A 119 -1.50 12.69 9.04
N THR A 120 -2.56 12.80 8.25
CA THR A 120 -3.60 11.76 8.20
C THR A 120 -3.64 11.13 6.82
N CYS A 121 -3.74 9.82 6.79
CA CYS A 121 -3.89 9.06 5.55
C CYS A 121 -5.14 8.19 5.63
N TYR A 122 -6.00 8.30 4.62
CA TYR A 122 -7.12 7.39 4.40
C TYR A 122 -6.79 6.52 3.20
N CYS A 123 -7.01 5.23 3.33
CA CYS A 123 -6.69 4.26 2.29
C CYS A 123 -7.88 3.31 2.10
N ILE A 124 -8.41 3.28 0.87
CA ILE A 124 -9.47 2.34 0.50
C ILE A 124 -8.89 1.38 -0.52
N VAL A 125 -9.00 0.08 -0.22
CA VAL A 125 -8.46 -1.00 -1.06
C VAL A 125 -9.61 -1.85 -1.55
N SER A 126 -9.64 -2.14 -2.84
CA SER A 126 -10.45 -3.21 -3.38
C SER A 126 -9.56 -4.33 -3.91
N LEU A 127 -9.97 -5.56 -3.68
CA LEU A 127 -9.25 -6.76 -4.08
C LEU A 127 -10.08 -7.57 -5.06
N LYS A 128 -9.42 -8.38 -5.88
CA LYS A 128 -10.06 -9.29 -6.82
C LYS A 128 -9.41 -10.67 -6.75
N ASN A 129 -10.10 -11.68 -7.26
CA ASN A 129 -9.57 -13.03 -7.28
C ASN A 129 -8.38 -13.15 -8.22
N LEU A 130 -7.30 -13.71 -7.74
CA LEU A 130 -6.09 -13.95 -8.50
C LEU A 130 -6.36 -14.84 -9.74
N ASN A 131 -7.25 -15.81 -9.61
CA ASN A 131 -7.56 -16.78 -10.67
C ASN A 131 -8.28 -16.16 -11.88
N ASN A 132 -8.82 -14.94 -11.75
CA ASN A 132 -9.49 -14.24 -12.84
C ASN A 132 -8.52 -13.45 -13.74
N GLU A 133 -7.23 -13.47 -13.42
CA GLU A 133 -6.19 -12.70 -14.12
C GLU A 133 -5.47 -13.50 -15.21
N HIS A 134 -5.84 -14.75 -15.43
CA HIS A 134 -5.13 -15.64 -16.36
C HIS A 134 -6.00 -16.03 -17.52
#